data_ed918f9d2076a5e68fec53a708807b8b
#
_entry.id   ed918f9d2076a5e68fec53a708807b8b
#
_cell.length_a   1.000
_cell.length_b   1.000
_cell.length_c   1.000
_cell.angle_alpha   90.00
_cell.angle_beta   90.00
_cell.angle_gamma   90.00
#
_symmetry.space_group_name_H-M   'P 1'
#
loop_
_entity.id
_entity.type
_entity.pdbx_description
1 polymer ?
#
loop_
_entity_poly.entity_id
_entity_poly.type
_entity_poly.pdbx_seq_one_letter_code
_entity_poly.pdbx_strand_id
1 'polypeptide(L)'
;MTAEEMFKRLRFTEKTTSNNFITYECVNITTSRVIVFDKVSRRIVAKDVLGDKLISKSDISVNELMAIIQQCIELGWLEEETCTNESEYDSTEEFRCSNCGFTLVEHKEYAVGEDDGEEYYFNFKPKYCPNCGSKIID
;
A
#
# COMPACT_ATOMS: atom_id res chain seq x y z
N MET A 1 7.02 3.23 -6.63
CA MET A 1 8.09 3.53 -5.65
C MET A 1 8.38 2.25 -4.90
N THR A 2 9.64 1.82 -4.89
CA THR A 2 10.08 0.60 -4.20
C THR A 2 10.19 0.82 -2.69
N ALA A 3 10.21 -0.27 -1.91
CA ALA A 3 10.47 -0.20 -0.47
C ALA A 3 11.82 0.45 -0.17
N GLU A 4 12.86 0.10 -0.93
CA GLU A 4 14.19 0.70 -0.79
C GLU A 4 14.14 2.23 -0.97
N GLU A 5 13.44 2.73 -2.00
CA GLU A 5 13.27 4.17 -2.22
C GLU A 5 12.51 4.84 -1.07
N MET A 6 11.51 4.16 -0.51
CA MET A 6 10.75 4.66 0.65
C MET A 6 11.63 4.72 1.89
N PHE A 7 12.38 3.67 2.21
CA PHE A 7 13.33 3.65 3.31
C PHE A 7 14.43 4.70 3.16
N LYS A 8 14.96 4.89 1.95
CA LYS A 8 15.95 5.93 1.66
C LYS A 8 15.42 7.34 1.93
N ARG A 9 14.16 7.63 1.60
CA ARG A 9 13.53 8.93 1.95
C ARG A 9 13.42 9.15 3.46
N LEU A 10 13.29 8.07 4.22
CA LEU A 10 13.28 8.08 5.69
C LEU A 10 14.70 8.06 6.30
N ARG A 11 15.75 8.23 5.48
CA ARG A 11 17.18 8.20 5.85
C ARG A 11 17.68 6.84 6.34
N PHE A 12 16.99 5.77 6.00
CA PHE A 12 17.52 4.43 6.17
C PHE A 12 18.45 4.08 5.02
N THR A 13 19.48 3.29 5.34
CA THR A 13 20.35 2.64 4.36
C THR A 13 20.18 1.14 4.47
N GLU A 14 20.15 0.45 3.34
CA GLU A 14 20.19 -1.00 3.32
C GLU A 14 21.58 -1.47 3.74
N LYS A 15 21.68 -2.25 4.82
CA LYS A 15 22.94 -2.75 5.37
C LYS A 15 23.30 -4.14 4.89
N THR A 16 22.30 -5.00 4.78
CA THR A 16 22.51 -6.41 4.45
C THR A 16 21.33 -6.93 3.67
N THR A 17 21.62 -7.44 2.48
CA THR A 17 20.69 -8.28 1.74
C THR A 17 21.32 -9.65 1.59
N SER A 18 20.72 -10.64 2.21
CA SER A 18 21.10 -12.04 2.10
C SER A 18 19.88 -12.89 1.71
N ASN A 19 20.10 -14.18 1.48
CA ASN A 19 18.99 -15.10 1.21
C ASN A 19 17.96 -15.14 2.37
N ASN A 20 18.40 -14.84 3.59
CA ASN A 20 17.59 -14.98 4.80
C ASN A 20 17.09 -13.66 5.37
N PHE A 21 17.80 -12.55 5.14
CA PHE A 21 17.49 -11.27 5.79
C PHE A 21 17.61 -10.08 4.82
N ILE A 22 16.77 -9.08 5.05
CA ILE A 22 16.96 -7.70 4.58
C ILE A 22 17.01 -6.81 5.81
N THR A 23 18.00 -5.93 5.90
CA THR A 23 18.17 -5.04 7.04
C THR A 23 18.32 -3.61 6.56
N TYR A 24 17.49 -2.73 7.09
CA TYR A 24 17.57 -1.28 6.92
C TYR A 24 17.99 -0.64 8.24
N GLU A 25 18.93 0.30 8.18
CA GLU A 25 19.43 1.04 9.35
C GLU A 25 19.43 2.54 9.10
N CYS A 26 18.89 3.27 10.05
CA CYS A 26 19.00 4.73 10.15
C CYS A 26 19.87 5.07 11.37
N VAL A 27 21.05 5.64 11.12
CA VAL A 27 22.00 6.01 12.18
C VAL A 27 21.77 7.46 12.60
N ASN A 28 21.53 7.68 13.88
CA ASN A 28 21.53 8.98 14.54
C ASN A 28 22.82 9.15 15.35
N ILE A 29 23.01 10.32 15.97
CA ILE A 29 24.25 10.65 16.70
C ILE A 29 24.62 9.62 17.77
N THR A 30 23.61 9.10 18.49
CA THR A 30 23.83 8.18 19.63
C THR A 30 23.10 6.84 19.47
N THR A 31 22.11 6.77 18.61
CA THR A 31 21.26 5.59 18.45
C THR A 31 21.12 5.21 16.99
N SER A 32 20.94 3.94 16.72
CA SER A 32 20.56 3.43 15.40
C SER A 32 19.18 2.80 15.48
N ARG A 33 18.35 3.16 14.51
CA ARG A 33 17.07 2.51 14.24
C ARG A 33 17.28 1.41 13.23
N VAL A 34 16.91 0.18 13.54
CA VAL A 34 17.11 -0.98 12.67
C VAL A 34 15.77 -1.68 12.41
N ILE A 35 15.49 -1.94 11.14
CA ILE A 35 14.33 -2.73 10.71
C ILE A 35 14.86 -3.95 9.96
N VAL A 36 14.51 -5.13 10.43
CA VAL A 36 14.96 -6.43 9.90
C VAL A 36 13.78 -7.21 9.38
N PHE A 37 13.87 -7.68 8.15
CA PHE A 37 12.95 -8.65 7.55
C PHE A 37 13.62 -10.03 7.54
N ASP A 38 13.14 -10.94 8.36
CA ASP A 38 13.55 -12.34 8.35
C ASP A 38 12.71 -13.09 7.29
N LYS A 39 13.34 -13.43 6.18
CA LYS A 39 12.65 -14.08 5.04
C LYS A 39 12.24 -15.52 5.33
N VAL A 40 12.92 -16.18 6.25
CA VAL A 40 12.64 -17.57 6.60
C VAL A 40 11.41 -17.68 7.49
N SER A 41 11.40 -16.89 8.57
CA SER A 41 10.29 -16.91 9.53
C SER A 41 9.15 -15.95 9.19
N ARG A 42 9.28 -15.13 8.14
CA ARG A 42 8.37 -14.05 7.75
C ARG A 42 8.09 -13.09 8.91
N ARG A 43 9.14 -12.73 9.65
CA ARG A 43 9.06 -11.80 10.78
C ARG A 43 9.70 -10.48 10.46
N ILE A 44 9.14 -9.43 11.05
CA ILE A 44 9.66 -8.08 10.97
C ILE A 44 10.02 -7.66 12.39
N VAL A 45 11.25 -7.16 12.56
CA VAL A 45 11.73 -6.66 13.84
C VAL A 45 12.17 -5.22 13.65
N ALA A 46 11.52 -4.29 14.33
CA ALA A 46 11.98 -2.91 14.44
C ALA A 46 12.57 -2.70 15.84
N LYS A 47 13.76 -2.15 15.93
CA LYS A 47 14.48 -1.94 17.18
C LYS A 47 15.35 -0.70 17.14
N ASP A 48 15.48 -0.05 18.28
CA ASP A 48 16.45 1.01 18.50
C ASP A 48 17.65 0.43 19.26
N VAL A 49 18.86 0.79 18.84
CA VAL A 49 20.11 0.28 19.38
C VAL A 49 20.97 1.46 19.83
N LEU A 50 21.50 1.39 21.03
CA LEU A 50 22.49 2.33 21.58
C LEU A 50 23.82 1.59 21.73
N GLY A 51 24.72 1.78 20.77
CA GLY A 51 25.91 0.92 20.65
C GLY A 51 25.47 -0.53 20.48
N ASP A 52 25.92 -1.44 21.39
CA ASP A 52 25.54 -2.85 21.38
C ASP A 52 24.29 -3.17 22.24
N LYS A 53 23.69 -2.15 22.85
CA LYS A 53 22.52 -2.35 23.76
C LYS A 53 21.22 -2.10 23.04
N LEU A 54 20.32 -3.09 23.13
CA LEU A 54 18.93 -2.95 22.68
C LEU A 54 18.19 -1.97 23.59
N ILE A 55 17.58 -0.95 23.00
CA ILE A 55 16.62 -0.08 23.69
C ILE A 55 15.24 -0.70 23.50
N SER A 56 14.55 -0.98 24.58
CA SER A 56 13.42 -1.93 24.63
C SER A 56 12.10 -1.46 23.99
N LYS A 57 12.03 -0.34 23.27
CA LYS A 57 10.76 0.10 22.67
C LYS A 57 10.96 0.91 21.41
N SER A 58 10.35 0.44 20.35
CA SER A 58 10.33 1.14 19.07
C SER A 58 8.90 1.39 18.63
N ASP A 59 8.48 2.64 18.72
CA ASP A 59 7.27 3.07 18.04
C ASP A 59 7.55 3.09 16.54
N ILE A 60 6.60 2.62 15.72
CA ILE A 60 6.70 2.66 14.26
C ILE A 60 5.90 3.86 13.77
N SER A 61 6.55 4.78 13.05
CA SER A 61 5.85 5.88 12.41
C SER A 61 5.02 5.39 11.23
N VAL A 62 3.99 6.15 10.84
CA VAL A 62 3.13 5.81 9.69
C VAL A 62 3.97 5.65 8.41
N ASN A 63 4.97 6.50 8.21
CA ASN A 63 5.82 6.41 7.03
C ASN A 63 6.71 5.16 7.02
N GLU A 64 7.24 4.75 8.19
CA GLU A 64 7.96 3.48 8.33
C GLU A 64 7.03 2.29 8.08
N LEU A 65 5.80 2.34 8.62
CA LEU A 65 4.81 1.29 8.38
C LEU A 65 4.50 1.13 6.89
N MET A 66 4.34 2.23 6.16
CA MET A 66 4.10 2.18 4.72
C MET A 66 5.29 1.58 3.95
N ALA A 67 6.52 1.90 4.33
CA ALA A 67 7.71 1.30 3.73
C ALA A 67 7.83 -0.20 4.07
N ILE A 68 7.46 -0.59 5.29
CA ILE A 68 7.40 -2.00 5.72
C ILE A 68 6.37 -2.77 4.91
N ILE A 69 5.17 -2.24 4.75
CA ILE A 69 4.10 -2.86 3.94
C ILE A 69 4.58 -3.05 2.50
N GLN A 70 5.19 -2.03 1.91
CA GLN A 70 5.72 -2.12 0.55
C GLN A 70 6.79 -3.22 0.44
N GLN A 71 7.69 -3.34 1.41
CA GLN A 71 8.68 -4.42 1.43
C GLN A 71 8.03 -5.81 1.55
N CYS A 72 6.97 -5.94 2.33
CA CYS A 72 6.23 -7.20 2.44
C CYS A 72 5.55 -7.59 1.12
N ILE A 73 5.03 -6.61 0.37
CA ILE A 73 4.48 -6.83 -0.98
C ILE A 73 5.59 -7.32 -1.94
N GLU A 74 6.75 -6.66 -1.95
CA GLU A 74 7.89 -7.03 -2.80
C GLU A 74 8.46 -8.41 -2.47
N LEU A 75 8.36 -8.84 -1.20
CA LEU A 75 8.74 -10.18 -0.75
C LEU A 75 7.66 -11.24 -1.01
N GLY A 76 6.47 -10.84 -1.51
CA GLY A 76 5.33 -11.75 -1.67
C GLY A 76 4.76 -12.26 -0.34
N TRP A 77 4.94 -11.51 0.76
CA TRP A 77 4.36 -11.85 2.05
C TRP A 77 2.94 -11.33 2.20
N LEU A 78 2.64 -10.23 1.52
CA LEU A 78 1.31 -9.67 1.34
C LEU A 78 0.98 -9.77 -0.13
N GLU A 79 -0.08 -10.47 -0.45
CA GLU A 79 -0.64 -10.46 -1.79
C GLU A 79 -1.46 -9.18 -1.95
N GLU A 80 -1.24 -8.45 -3.03
CA GLU A 80 -2.14 -7.36 -3.41
C GLU A 80 -3.44 -8.02 -3.86
N GLU A 81 -4.48 -7.93 -3.03
CA GLU A 81 -5.79 -8.44 -3.44
C GLU A 81 -6.26 -7.66 -4.67
N THR A 82 -6.52 -8.39 -5.73
CA THR A 82 -7.04 -7.82 -6.98
C THR A 82 -8.48 -8.25 -7.19
N CYS A 83 -9.24 -7.45 -7.91
CA CYS A 83 -10.58 -7.78 -8.37
C CYS A 83 -10.78 -7.25 -9.79
N THR A 84 -11.77 -7.81 -10.47
CA THR A 84 -12.23 -7.35 -11.79
C THR A 84 -13.63 -6.79 -11.67
N ASN A 85 -14.06 -6.05 -12.69
CA ASN A 85 -15.46 -5.66 -12.83
C ASN A 85 -16.24 -6.81 -13.45
N GLU A 86 -17.20 -7.37 -12.70
CA GLU A 86 -18.11 -8.42 -13.15
C GLU A 86 -19.52 -7.89 -13.47
N SER A 87 -19.65 -6.59 -13.75
CA SER A 87 -20.92 -6.04 -14.16
C SER A 87 -21.38 -6.66 -15.50
N GLU A 88 -22.65 -7.02 -15.58
CA GLU A 88 -23.29 -7.47 -16.84
C GLU A 88 -23.60 -6.29 -17.78
N TYR A 89 -23.52 -5.06 -17.26
CA TYR A 89 -23.76 -3.83 -17.99
C TYR A 89 -22.44 -3.20 -18.46
N ASP A 90 -22.52 -2.29 -19.40
CA ASP A 90 -21.34 -1.56 -19.88
C ASP A 90 -20.57 -0.97 -18.69
N SER A 91 -19.27 -1.25 -18.64
CA SER A 91 -18.35 -0.89 -17.54
C SER A 91 -18.30 0.60 -17.19
N THR A 92 -19.00 1.44 -17.96
CA THR A 92 -19.12 2.88 -17.73
C THR A 92 -20.23 3.26 -16.75
N GLU A 93 -21.19 2.38 -16.50
CA GLU A 93 -22.39 2.69 -15.69
C GLU A 93 -22.44 1.92 -14.37
N GLU A 94 -21.83 0.75 -14.30
CA GLU A 94 -21.86 -0.11 -13.11
C GLU A 94 -20.49 -0.76 -12.89
N PHE A 95 -20.09 -0.83 -11.65
CA PHE A 95 -18.95 -1.64 -11.21
C PHE A 95 -19.44 -2.68 -10.22
N ARG A 96 -19.12 -3.95 -10.48
CA ARG A 96 -19.35 -5.05 -9.54
C ARG A 96 -18.05 -5.76 -9.23
N CYS A 97 -17.66 -5.73 -7.98
CA CYS A 97 -16.40 -6.32 -7.54
C CYS A 97 -16.45 -7.86 -7.56
N SER A 98 -15.56 -8.51 -8.32
CA SER A 98 -15.43 -9.98 -8.37
C SER A 98 -15.06 -10.60 -7.03
N ASN A 99 -14.36 -9.86 -6.16
CA ASN A 99 -13.87 -10.38 -4.88
C ASN A 99 -14.94 -10.36 -3.78
N CYS A 100 -15.72 -9.27 -3.65
CA CYS A 100 -16.67 -9.11 -2.55
C CYS A 100 -18.13 -8.92 -2.99
N GLY A 101 -18.41 -8.86 -4.29
CA GLY A 101 -19.75 -8.67 -4.84
C GLY A 101 -20.34 -7.27 -4.65
N PHE A 102 -19.56 -6.33 -4.11
CA PHE A 102 -20.01 -4.94 -3.94
C PHE A 102 -20.31 -4.31 -5.29
N THR A 103 -21.49 -3.69 -5.40
CA THR A 103 -21.93 -3.01 -6.61
C THR A 103 -21.95 -1.50 -6.39
N LEU A 104 -21.34 -0.76 -7.29
CA LEU A 104 -21.38 0.69 -7.38
C LEU A 104 -22.06 1.07 -8.67
N VAL A 105 -23.16 1.79 -8.58
CA VAL A 105 -23.90 2.32 -9.73
C VAL A 105 -23.66 3.83 -9.78
N GLU A 106 -23.28 4.34 -10.94
CA GLU A 106 -23.19 5.78 -11.13
C GLU A 106 -24.60 6.37 -11.12
N HIS A 107 -24.93 7.13 -10.07
CA HIS A 107 -26.11 7.96 -10.09
C HIS A 107 -25.81 9.18 -10.99
N LYS A 108 -26.41 9.18 -12.17
CA LYS A 108 -26.49 10.39 -12.99
C LYS A 108 -27.39 11.38 -12.24
N GLU A 109 -26.83 12.24 -11.43
CA GLU A 109 -27.52 13.45 -11.00
C GLU A 109 -27.65 14.32 -12.24
N TYR A 110 -28.84 14.34 -12.83
CA TYR A 110 -29.17 15.36 -13.83
C TYR A 110 -29.21 16.70 -13.09
N ALA A 111 -28.11 17.43 -13.11
CA ALA A 111 -28.15 18.84 -12.85
C ALA A 111 -28.92 19.47 -14.02
N VAL A 112 -30.22 19.70 -13.81
CA VAL A 112 -31.02 20.52 -14.71
C VAL A 112 -30.58 21.96 -14.49
N GLY A 113 -29.46 22.34 -15.10
CA GLY A 113 -29.08 23.73 -15.31
C GLY A 113 -29.89 24.22 -16.49
N GLU A 114 -30.76 25.20 -16.26
CA GLU A 114 -31.33 26.02 -17.31
C GLU A 114 -30.17 26.82 -17.95
N ASP A 115 -29.56 26.29 -18.92
CA ASP A 115 -28.81 26.89 -20.04
C ASP A 115 -27.65 25.95 -20.42
N ASP A 116 -27.66 25.61 -21.74
CA ASP A 116 -26.56 25.09 -22.52
C ASP A 116 -26.34 23.57 -22.60
N GLY A 117 -27.26 22.70 -22.36
CA GLY A 117 -27.30 21.35 -23.00
C GLY A 117 -25.99 20.53 -23.08
N GLU A 118 -24.98 20.83 -22.31
CA GLU A 118 -23.75 20.05 -22.25
C GLU A 118 -23.89 18.90 -21.23
N GLU A 119 -24.03 17.68 -21.74
CA GLU A 119 -23.97 16.47 -20.91
C GLU A 119 -22.51 16.23 -20.50
N TYR A 120 -22.19 16.43 -19.23
CA TYR A 120 -20.90 16.06 -18.67
C TYR A 120 -20.92 14.58 -18.31
N TYR A 121 -20.23 13.74 -19.07
CA TYR A 121 -19.99 12.34 -18.75
C TYR A 121 -18.78 12.22 -17.82
N PHE A 122 -19.01 11.90 -16.57
CA PHE A 122 -17.92 11.49 -15.67
C PHE A 122 -17.70 9.98 -15.82
N ASN A 123 -16.63 9.58 -16.49
CA ASN A 123 -16.16 8.20 -16.48
C ASN A 123 -15.54 7.90 -15.11
N PHE A 124 -16.33 7.40 -14.18
CA PHE A 124 -15.83 6.97 -12.88
C PHE A 124 -15.23 5.56 -13.02
N LYS A 125 -13.89 5.49 -13.05
CA LYS A 125 -13.16 4.22 -12.96
C LYS A 125 -12.42 4.19 -11.63
N PRO A 126 -12.97 3.55 -10.59
CA PRO A 126 -12.29 3.42 -9.33
C PRO A 126 -11.05 2.55 -9.52
N LYS A 127 -9.94 2.94 -8.88
CA LYS A 127 -8.70 2.14 -8.90
C LYS A 127 -8.73 0.99 -7.90
N TYR A 128 -9.58 1.09 -6.90
CA TYR A 128 -9.75 0.12 -5.82
C TYR A 128 -11.22 -0.06 -5.53
N CYS A 129 -11.63 -1.27 -5.13
CA CYS A 129 -12.98 -1.53 -4.66
C CYS A 129 -13.23 -0.75 -3.36
N PRO A 130 -14.30 0.08 -3.28
CA PRO A 130 -14.56 0.90 -2.08
C PRO A 130 -14.91 0.08 -0.85
N ASN A 131 -15.34 -1.16 -1.02
CA ASN A 131 -15.77 -2.02 0.09
C ASN A 131 -14.65 -2.92 0.62
N CYS A 132 -13.94 -3.64 -0.24
CA CYS A 132 -12.90 -4.58 0.20
C CYS A 132 -11.47 -4.07 0.01
N GLY A 133 -11.27 -2.94 -0.68
CA GLY A 133 -9.95 -2.36 -0.94
C GLY A 133 -9.12 -3.07 -2.02
N SER A 134 -9.64 -4.14 -2.63
CA SER A 134 -8.92 -4.84 -3.71
C SER A 134 -8.67 -3.92 -4.90
N LYS A 135 -7.48 -4.00 -5.45
CA LYS A 135 -7.12 -3.25 -6.65
C LYS A 135 -7.87 -3.78 -7.86
N ILE A 136 -8.48 -2.88 -8.60
CA ILE A 136 -9.22 -3.22 -9.81
C ILE A 136 -8.21 -3.38 -10.96
N ILE A 137 -8.26 -4.54 -11.60
CA ILE A 137 -7.51 -4.85 -12.81
C ILE A 137 -8.47 -5.04 -13.97
N ASP A 138 -8.11 -4.51 -15.13
CA ASP A 138 -8.89 -4.64 -16.38
C ASP A 138 -8.78 -6.05 -16.95
#